data_0fbf43d24b69057eafe936593e7d9781
#
_entry.id   0fbf43d24b69057eafe936593e7d9781
#
_cell.length_a   1.000
_cell.length_b   1.000
_cell.length_c   1.000
_cell.angle_alpha   90.00
_cell.angle_beta   90.00
_cell.angle_gamma   90.00
#
_symmetry.space_group_name_H-M   'P 1'
#
loop_
_entity.id
_entity.type
_entity.pdbx_description
1 polymer ?
#
loop_
_entity_poly.entity_id
_entity_poly.type
_entity_poly.pdbx_seq_one_letter_code
_entity_poly.pdbx_strand_id
1 'polypeptide(L)'
;MTRGVITLGPEDSAARAFDLCRERNIRHLPIVESRRLVGLVSDRDLRDVSPPRGDADREEALREVRVGDIMSTDLVTVHPLDTIEHAARKLSDRNIHCLPVVAEGELVGIITSSDMMHTLVELVGAHGPGSWIEVEVPNEPGMLAEVTDVIRERHVNIASVFLAPAGRATYRTIVFRLETTDPSGIAGSLAAAGYAVTSTEPTGPVERNLERR
;
A
#
# COMPACT_ATOMS: atom_id res chain seq x y z
N MET A 1 2.78 -4.87 -7.97
CA MET A 1 4.02 -4.25 -8.46
C MET A 1 3.79 -3.61 -9.82
N THR A 2 4.43 -2.48 -10.07
CA THR A 2 4.45 -1.83 -11.37
C THR A 2 5.51 -2.49 -12.24
N ARG A 3 5.12 -2.94 -13.44
CA ARG A 3 6.03 -3.45 -14.49
C ARG A 3 6.31 -2.33 -15.50
N GLY A 4 7.36 -2.48 -16.32
CA GLY A 4 7.75 -1.43 -17.27
C GLY A 4 8.27 -0.18 -16.53
N VAL A 5 9.13 -0.40 -15.56
CA VAL A 5 9.68 0.65 -14.69
C VAL A 5 10.48 1.64 -15.52
N ILE A 6 10.25 2.92 -15.27
CA ILE A 6 11.09 3.99 -15.82
C ILE A 6 12.41 3.97 -15.09
N THR A 7 13.50 3.89 -15.83
CA THR A 7 14.86 3.79 -15.28
C THR A 7 15.79 4.81 -15.95
N LEU A 8 16.89 5.10 -15.27
CA LEU A 8 17.98 5.91 -15.80
C LEU A 8 19.29 5.13 -15.72
N GLY A 9 20.28 5.56 -16.47
CA GLY A 9 21.67 5.12 -16.32
C GLY A 9 22.43 6.00 -15.32
N PRO A 10 23.56 5.54 -14.77
CA PRO A 10 24.37 6.33 -13.83
C PRO A 10 24.84 7.68 -14.39
N GLU A 11 25.04 7.75 -15.72
CA GLU A 11 25.53 8.93 -16.43
C GLU A 11 24.43 9.96 -16.75
N ASP A 12 23.16 9.61 -16.55
CA ASP A 12 22.04 10.54 -16.77
C ASP A 12 22.10 11.68 -15.74
N SER A 13 21.62 12.87 -16.13
CA SER A 13 21.63 14.04 -15.26
C SER A 13 20.50 14.01 -14.21
N ALA A 14 20.74 14.65 -13.08
CA ALA A 14 19.71 14.86 -12.06
C ALA A 14 18.55 15.73 -12.60
N ALA A 15 18.79 16.63 -13.56
CA ALA A 15 17.73 17.39 -14.23
C ALA A 15 16.75 16.46 -14.95
N ARG A 16 17.26 15.50 -15.73
CA ARG A 16 16.42 14.49 -16.40
C ARG A 16 15.62 13.66 -15.40
N ALA A 17 16.25 13.25 -14.29
CA ALA A 17 15.59 12.53 -13.22
C ALA A 17 14.44 13.34 -12.60
N PHE A 18 14.69 14.63 -12.37
CA PHE A 18 13.69 15.56 -11.82
C PHE A 18 12.49 15.73 -12.75
N ASP A 19 12.75 15.93 -14.07
CA ASP A 19 11.68 16.06 -15.06
C ASP A 19 10.84 14.78 -15.15
N LEU A 20 11.46 13.62 -15.19
CA LEU A 20 10.74 12.32 -15.19
C LEU A 20 9.88 12.14 -13.93
N CYS A 21 10.39 12.53 -12.77
CA CYS A 21 9.61 12.47 -11.53
C CYS A 21 8.35 13.34 -11.62
N ARG A 22 8.48 14.56 -12.18
CA ARG A 22 7.35 15.48 -12.35
C ARG A 22 6.36 15.02 -13.41
N GLU A 23 6.84 14.70 -14.61
CA GLU A 23 6.00 14.33 -15.75
C GLU A 23 5.22 13.04 -15.51
N ARG A 24 5.84 12.08 -14.85
CA ARG A 24 5.27 10.75 -14.61
C ARG A 24 4.65 10.61 -13.23
N ASN A 25 4.71 11.66 -12.40
CA ASN A 25 4.23 11.66 -11.02
C ASN A 25 4.79 10.47 -10.21
N ILE A 26 6.10 10.22 -10.36
CA ILE A 26 6.83 9.16 -9.66
C ILE A 26 7.84 9.78 -8.70
N ARG A 27 8.19 9.05 -7.64
CA ARG A 27 9.09 9.53 -6.59
C ARG A 27 10.39 8.75 -6.49
N HIS A 28 10.51 7.67 -7.22
CA HIS A 28 11.67 6.77 -7.16
C HIS A 28 12.03 6.36 -8.58
N LEU A 29 13.30 6.48 -8.90
CA LEU A 29 13.89 6.10 -10.18
C LEU A 29 15.00 5.09 -9.93
N PRO A 30 14.80 3.81 -10.30
CA PRO A 30 15.88 2.84 -10.30
C PRO A 30 16.93 3.22 -11.35
N ILE A 31 18.19 3.13 -10.94
CA ILE A 31 19.34 3.33 -11.80
C ILE A 31 19.85 1.97 -12.24
N VAL A 32 19.96 1.80 -13.55
CA VAL A 32 20.32 0.52 -14.15
C VAL A 32 21.51 0.66 -15.07
N GLU A 33 22.36 -0.36 -15.07
CA GLU A 33 23.44 -0.54 -16.04
C GLU A 33 23.32 -1.93 -16.64
N SER A 34 23.22 -2.03 -17.96
CA SER A 34 23.02 -3.31 -18.66
C SER A 34 21.88 -4.15 -18.08
N ARG A 35 20.74 -3.51 -17.76
CA ARG A 35 19.53 -4.07 -17.11
C ARG A 35 19.69 -4.46 -15.63
N ARG A 36 20.88 -4.36 -15.08
CA ARG A 36 21.13 -4.62 -13.65
C ARG A 36 20.87 -3.37 -12.82
N LEU A 37 20.20 -3.55 -11.73
CA LEU A 37 19.98 -2.49 -10.77
C LEU A 37 21.32 -2.15 -10.08
N VAL A 38 21.75 -0.88 -10.20
CA VAL A 38 22.99 -0.38 -9.59
C VAL A 38 22.74 0.69 -8.53
N GLY A 39 21.56 1.33 -8.56
CA GLY A 39 21.21 2.37 -7.61
C GLY A 39 19.72 2.71 -7.61
N LEU A 40 19.35 3.58 -6.71
CA LEU A 40 18.00 4.18 -6.61
C LEU A 40 18.14 5.66 -6.28
N VAL A 41 17.42 6.51 -7.02
CA VAL A 41 17.30 7.93 -6.73
C VAL A 41 15.86 8.24 -6.38
N SER A 42 15.64 9.02 -5.34
CA SER A 42 14.32 9.52 -4.96
C SER A 42 14.16 11.01 -5.27
N ASP A 43 12.91 11.47 -5.29
CA ASP A 43 12.59 12.91 -5.41
C ASP A 43 13.16 13.75 -4.26
N ARG A 44 13.47 13.12 -3.12
CA ARG A 44 14.13 13.74 -1.99
C ARG A 44 15.63 13.99 -2.30
N ASP A 45 16.32 12.95 -2.82
CA ASP A 45 17.73 13.07 -3.19
C ASP A 45 17.95 14.18 -4.22
N LEU A 46 17.02 14.29 -5.19
CA LEU A 46 17.03 15.35 -6.20
C LEU A 46 16.80 16.75 -5.59
N ARG A 47 15.96 16.86 -4.57
CA ARG A 47 15.76 18.14 -3.86
C ARG A 47 16.97 18.52 -3.01
N ASP A 48 17.62 17.55 -2.40
CA ASP A 48 18.77 17.79 -1.53
C ASP A 48 19.99 18.38 -2.30
N VAL A 49 20.14 18.02 -3.58
CA VAL A 49 21.17 18.57 -4.48
C VAL A 49 20.72 19.81 -5.26
N SER A 50 19.47 20.20 -5.09
CA SER A 50 18.85 21.32 -5.79
C SER A 50 19.09 22.63 -5.04
N PRO A 51 19.63 23.68 -5.66
CA PRO A 51 19.82 24.96 -4.97
C PRO A 51 18.48 25.58 -4.56
N PRO A 52 18.44 26.33 -3.44
CA PRO A 52 17.22 26.92 -2.92
C PRO A 52 16.67 28.10 -3.73
N ARG A 53 17.28 28.47 -4.85
CA ARG A 53 16.95 29.67 -5.64
C ARG A 53 16.48 29.27 -7.05
N GLY A 54 15.42 29.97 -7.50
CA GLY A 54 14.88 30.07 -8.87
C GLY A 54 14.84 28.80 -9.74
N ASP A 55 13.82 28.65 -10.58
CA ASP A 55 13.70 27.43 -11.39
C ASP A 55 14.81 27.29 -12.45
N ALA A 56 15.31 28.43 -13.00
CA ALA A 56 16.39 28.42 -14.00
C ALA A 56 17.75 28.00 -13.40
N ASP A 57 18.10 28.54 -12.24
CA ASP A 57 19.36 28.20 -11.54
C ASP A 57 19.35 26.75 -11.07
N ARG A 58 18.16 26.25 -10.73
CA ARG A 58 17.97 24.83 -10.34
C ARG A 58 18.22 23.91 -11.52
N GLU A 59 17.63 24.20 -12.66
CA GLU A 59 17.76 23.36 -13.85
C GLU A 59 19.22 23.27 -14.30
N GLU A 60 19.95 24.38 -14.32
CA GLU A 60 21.37 24.40 -14.70
C GLU A 60 22.22 23.59 -13.70
N ALA A 61 22.03 23.79 -12.39
CA ALA A 61 22.76 23.03 -11.37
C ALA A 61 22.49 21.52 -11.46
N LEU A 62 21.24 21.12 -11.69
CA LEU A 62 20.87 19.70 -11.82
C LEU A 62 21.38 19.05 -13.12
N ARG A 63 21.71 19.83 -14.15
CA ARG A 63 22.31 19.30 -15.39
C ARG A 63 23.75 18.84 -15.20
N GLU A 64 24.48 19.45 -14.28
CA GLU A 64 25.87 19.10 -13.99
C GLU A 64 26.03 17.92 -13.05
N VAL A 65 24.97 17.59 -12.28
CA VAL A 65 24.97 16.48 -11.32
C VAL A 65 24.52 15.20 -12.03
N ARG A 66 25.31 14.13 -11.94
CA ARG A 66 24.93 12.79 -12.42
C ARG A 66 24.13 12.04 -11.38
N VAL A 67 23.13 11.27 -11.80
CA VAL A 67 22.37 10.45 -10.86
C VAL A 67 23.23 9.39 -10.18
N GLY A 68 24.30 8.93 -10.81
CA GLY A 68 25.28 8.02 -10.22
C GLY A 68 26.01 8.57 -9.01
N ASP A 69 26.18 9.91 -8.92
CA ASP A 69 26.87 10.58 -7.81
C ASP A 69 25.98 10.74 -6.57
N ILE A 70 24.64 10.68 -6.76
CA ILE A 70 23.66 10.93 -5.69
C ILE A 70 22.79 9.71 -5.36
N MET A 71 22.87 8.65 -6.16
CA MET A 71 22.06 7.45 -5.95
C MET A 71 22.45 6.71 -4.68
N SER A 72 21.45 6.14 -4.02
CA SER A 72 21.68 5.12 -2.97
C SER A 72 22.06 3.80 -3.61
N THR A 73 23.13 3.19 -3.12
CA THR A 73 23.65 1.87 -3.56
C THR A 73 23.38 0.75 -2.56
N ASP A 74 23.03 1.08 -1.31
CA ASP A 74 22.58 0.11 -0.31
C ASP A 74 21.09 -0.21 -0.54
N LEU A 75 20.84 -1.12 -1.49
CA LEU A 75 19.51 -1.38 -2.01
C LEU A 75 18.86 -2.57 -1.31
N VAL A 76 17.66 -2.35 -0.78
CA VAL A 76 16.77 -3.41 -0.34
C VAL A 76 15.86 -3.79 -1.49
N THR A 77 15.93 -5.05 -1.93
CA THR A 77 15.15 -5.56 -3.06
C THR A 77 14.24 -6.71 -2.63
N VAL A 78 13.29 -7.05 -3.48
CA VAL A 78 12.43 -8.23 -3.35
C VAL A 78 12.42 -9.04 -4.65
N HIS A 79 12.06 -10.30 -4.55
CA HIS A 79 11.87 -11.18 -5.70
C HIS A 79 10.40 -11.18 -6.14
N PRO A 80 10.06 -11.41 -7.42
CA PRO A 80 8.67 -11.47 -7.87
C PRO A 80 7.78 -12.51 -7.18
N LEU A 81 8.40 -13.54 -6.59
CA LEU A 81 7.72 -14.60 -5.84
C LEU A 81 7.64 -14.32 -4.34
N ASP A 82 8.21 -13.21 -3.86
CA ASP A 82 8.05 -12.81 -2.46
C ASP A 82 6.61 -12.45 -2.18
N THR A 83 6.13 -12.77 -0.97
CA THR A 83 4.78 -12.43 -0.57
C THR A 83 4.63 -10.93 -0.28
N ILE A 84 3.40 -10.45 -0.33
CA ILE A 84 3.10 -9.05 -0.05
C ILE A 84 3.44 -8.66 1.39
N GLU A 85 3.25 -9.61 2.34
CA GLU A 85 3.65 -9.39 3.74
C GLU A 85 5.16 -9.23 3.88
N HIS A 86 5.95 -10.01 3.11
CA HIS A 86 7.40 -9.88 3.12
C HIS A 86 7.84 -8.51 2.61
N ALA A 87 7.25 -8.05 1.51
CA ALA A 87 7.51 -6.72 0.97
C ALA A 87 7.08 -5.61 1.95
N ALA A 88 5.87 -5.71 2.53
CA ALA A 88 5.37 -4.74 3.50
C ALA A 88 6.26 -4.65 4.75
N ARG A 89 6.73 -5.81 5.26
CA ARG A 89 7.66 -5.87 6.39
C ARG A 89 8.98 -5.18 6.06
N LYS A 90 9.58 -5.45 4.89
CA LYS A 90 10.82 -4.78 4.47
C LYS A 90 10.66 -3.25 4.38
N LEU A 91 9.55 -2.76 3.82
CA LEU A 91 9.26 -1.33 3.77
C LEU A 91 9.18 -0.73 5.17
N SER A 92 8.45 -1.39 6.09
CA SER A 92 8.25 -0.95 7.46
C SER A 92 9.53 -0.98 8.28
N ASP A 93 10.22 -2.13 8.33
CA ASP A 93 11.38 -2.37 9.20
C ASP A 93 12.58 -1.49 8.81
N ARG A 94 12.72 -1.20 7.52
CA ARG A 94 13.78 -0.35 6.98
C ARG A 94 13.38 1.12 6.84
N ASN A 95 12.13 1.45 7.14
CA ASN A 95 11.57 2.81 6.96
C ASN A 95 11.84 3.38 5.55
N ILE A 96 11.64 2.53 4.54
CA ILE A 96 11.78 2.89 3.12
C ILE A 96 10.42 2.85 2.43
N HIS A 97 10.30 3.56 1.31
CA HIS A 97 9.02 3.73 0.61
C HIS A 97 8.96 3.04 -0.76
N CYS A 98 10.04 2.36 -1.12
CA CYS A 98 10.19 1.72 -2.42
C CYS A 98 11.06 0.48 -2.30
N LEU A 99 10.69 -0.57 -3.04
CA LEU A 99 11.41 -1.82 -3.20
C LEU A 99 11.53 -2.12 -4.69
N PRO A 100 12.72 -2.05 -5.28
CA PRO A 100 12.95 -2.63 -6.59
C PRO A 100 12.72 -4.14 -6.56
N VAL A 101 12.07 -4.66 -7.58
CA VAL A 101 11.82 -6.10 -7.75
C VAL A 101 12.84 -6.64 -8.73
N VAL A 102 13.66 -7.60 -8.27
CA VAL A 102 14.78 -8.14 -9.03
C VAL A 102 14.58 -9.64 -9.21
N ALA A 103 14.78 -10.12 -10.45
CA ALA A 103 14.81 -11.54 -10.81
C ALA A 103 16.04 -11.80 -11.67
N GLU A 104 16.77 -12.86 -11.39
CA GLU A 104 17.98 -13.26 -12.13
C GLU A 104 19.02 -12.12 -12.28
N GLY A 105 19.05 -11.21 -11.31
CA GLY A 105 19.95 -10.05 -11.31
C GLY A 105 19.44 -8.85 -12.12
N GLU A 106 18.31 -8.95 -12.79
CA GLU A 106 17.69 -7.87 -13.56
C GLU A 106 16.51 -7.19 -12.83
N LEU A 107 16.35 -5.91 -13.04
CA LEU A 107 15.20 -5.17 -12.55
C LEU A 107 13.94 -5.55 -13.38
N VAL A 108 12.93 -6.12 -12.73
CA VAL A 108 11.69 -6.57 -13.38
C VAL A 108 10.44 -5.80 -12.95
N GLY A 109 10.56 -4.98 -11.90
CA GLY A 109 9.44 -4.22 -11.37
C GLY A 109 9.86 -3.32 -10.20
N ILE A 110 8.86 -2.61 -9.68
CA ILE A 110 8.99 -1.78 -8.48
C ILE A 110 7.73 -1.92 -7.62
N ILE A 111 7.89 -1.91 -6.31
CA ILE A 111 6.80 -1.88 -5.33
C ILE A 111 7.02 -0.67 -4.43
N THR A 112 5.96 0.10 -4.21
CA THR A 112 5.98 1.29 -3.35
C THR A 112 5.02 1.13 -2.18
N SER A 113 5.17 1.99 -1.15
CA SER A 113 4.18 2.08 -0.07
C SER A 113 2.77 2.39 -0.60
N SER A 114 2.66 3.15 -1.69
CA SER A 114 1.36 3.41 -2.34
C SER A 114 0.75 2.15 -2.94
N ASP A 115 1.54 1.27 -3.55
CA ASP A 115 1.06 -0.03 -4.02
C ASP A 115 0.53 -0.89 -2.87
N MET A 116 1.24 -0.88 -1.71
CA MET A 116 0.80 -1.59 -0.50
C MET A 116 -0.54 -1.06 0.01
N MET A 117 -0.68 0.27 0.09
CA MET A 117 -1.93 0.90 0.52
C MET A 117 -3.08 0.58 -0.44
N HIS A 118 -2.83 0.62 -1.75
CA HIS A 118 -3.84 0.26 -2.74
C HIS A 118 -4.30 -1.20 -2.60
N THR A 119 -3.34 -2.11 -2.46
CA THR A 119 -3.66 -3.53 -2.22
C THR A 119 -4.41 -3.74 -0.90
N LEU A 120 -4.06 -3.01 0.16
CA LEU A 120 -4.80 -3.06 1.42
C LEU A 120 -6.26 -2.65 1.21
N VAL A 121 -6.51 -1.52 0.52
CA VAL A 121 -7.87 -1.03 0.22
C VAL A 121 -8.66 -2.07 -0.60
N GLU A 122 -8.01 -2.76 -1.54
CA GLU A 122 -8.63 -3.86 -2.30
C GLU A 122 -8.97 -5.05 -1.41
N LEU A 123 -8.02 -5.49 -0.56
CA LEU A 123 -8.21 -6.62 0.35
C LEU A 123 -9.32 -6.38 1.37
N VAL A 124 -9.44 -5.14 1.87
CA VAL A 124 -10.51 -4.79 2.81
C VAL A 124 -11.87 -4.58 2.12
N GLY A 125 -11.93 -4.62 0.78
CA GLY A 125 -13.18 -4.44 0.03
C GLY A 125 -13.77 -3.03 0.12
N ALA A 126 -12.94 -2.00 0.36
CA ALA A 126 -13.40 -0.64 0.63
C ALA A 126 -13.91 0.13 -0.62
N HIS A 127 -13.93 -0.49 -1.79
CA HIS A 127 -14.33 0.17 -3.04
C HIS A 127 -15.84 0.20 -3.29
N GLY A 128 -16.63 -0.62 -2.59
CA GLY A 128 -18.07 -0.69 -2.77
C GLY A 128 -18.86 -0.08 -1.61
N PRO A 129 -20.17 0.18 -1.81
CA PRO A 129 -21.05 0.50 -0.69
C PRO A 129 -21.12 -0.70 0.24
N GLY A 130 -21.18 -0.45 1.53
CA GLY A 130 -21.22 -1.52 2.52
C GLY A 130 -21.10 -0.96 3.93
N SER A 131 -21.10 -1.83 4.90
CA SER A 131 -20.94 -1.45 6.31
C SER A 131 -19.92 -2.32 7.01
N TRP A 132 -19.42 -1.82 8.12
CA TRP A 132 -18.51 -2.54 8.99
C TRP A 132 -19.24 -3.00 10.23
N ILE A 133 -18.96 -4.22 10.68
CA ILE A 133 -19.37 -4.72 11.98
C ILE A 133 -18.15 -5.32 12.66
N GLU A 134 -17.93 -4.92 13.91
CA GLU A 134 -16.93 -5.51 14.78
C GLU A 134 -17.63 -6.37 15.83
N VAL A 135 -17.19 -7.62 15.96
CA VAL A 135 -17.75 -8.58 16.91
C VAL A 135 -16.64 -9.06 17.84
N GLU A 136 -16.78 -8.80 19.12
CA GLU A 136 -15.84 -9.32 20.13
C GLU A 136 -16.25 -10.74 20.50
N VAL A 137 -15.34 -11.70 20.33
CA VAL A 137 -15.57 -13.12 20.59
C VAL A 137 -14.45 -13.70 21.46
N PRO A 138 -14.70 -14.77 22.22
CA PRO A 138 -13.63 -15.55 22.84
C PRO A 138 -12.58 -16.01 21.83
N ASN A 139 -11.31 -16.03 22.24
CA ASN A 139 -10.24 -16.52 21.36
C ASN A 139 -10.20 -18.05 21.35
N GLU A 140 -11.25 -18.66 20.83
CA GLU A 140 -11.48 -20.09 20.77
C GLU A 140 -11.74 -20.57 19.33
N PRO A 141 -11.42 -21.83 19.02
CA PRO A 141 -11.77 -22.40 17.73
C PRO A 141 -13.28 -22.42 17.49
N GLY A 142 -13.71 -22.09 16.27
CA GLY A 142 -15.12 -22.13 15.87
C GLY A 142 -15.84 -20.78 15.89
N MET A 143 -15.37 -19.78 16.63
CA MET A 143 -16.05 -18.49 16.80
C MET A 143 -16.36 -17.78 15.48
N LEU A 144 -15.43 -17.84 14.51
CA LEU A 144 -15.69 -17.26 13.20
C LEU A 144 -16.89 -17.97 12.50
N ALA A 145 -16.97 -19.28 12.61
CA ALA A 145 -18.05 -20.05 11.99
C ALA A 145 -19.41 -19.69 12.63
N GLU A 146 -19.48 -19.62 13.94
CA GLU A 146 -20.71 -19.25 14.66
C GLU A 146 -21.21 -17.85 14.26
N VAL A 147 -20.31 -16.86 14.23
CA VAL A 147 -20.67 -15.48 13.83
C VAL A 147 -21.09 -15.43 12.35
N THR A 148 -20.38 -16.14 11.46
CA THR A 148 -20.74 -16.15 10.04
C THR A 148 -22.07 -16.87 9.76
N ASP A 149 -22.46 -17.84 10.57
CA ASP A 149 -23.78 -18.48 10.48
C ASP A 149 -24.92 -17.49 10.77
N VAL A 150 -24.77 -16.63 11.77
CA VAL A 150 -25.75 -15.57 12.07
C VAL A 150 -25.87 -14.58 10.88
N ILE A 151 -24.73 -14.22 10.27
CA ILE A 151 -24.73 -13.33 9.09
C ILE A 151 -25.39 -14.02 7.89
N ARG A 152 -25.11 -15.29 7.66
CA ARG A 152 -25.68 -16.11 6.59
C ARG A 152 -27.22 -16.17 6.67
N GLU A 153 -27.79 -16.28 7.87
CA GLU A 153 -29.25 -16.27 8.07
C GLU A 153 -29.92 -14.97 7.64
N ARG A 154 -29.16 -13.88 7.56
CA ARG A 154 -29.61 -12.58 7.07
C ARG A 154 -29.42 -12.39 5.56
N HIS A 155 -28.91 -13.40 4.84
CA HIS A 155 -28.70 -13.38 3.39
C HIS A 155 -27.82 -12.20 2.91
N VAL A 156 -26.82 -11.80 3.71
CA VAL A 156 -25.87 -10.74 3.38
C VAL A 156 -24.50 -11.34 3.09
N ASN A 157 -23.88 -10.89 2.00
CA ASN A 157 -22.53 -11.30 1.64
C ASN A 157 -21.49 -10.59 2.51
N ILE A 158 -20.39 -11.31 2.77
CA ILE A 158 -19.20 -10.81 3.45
C ILE A 158 -18.17 -10.46 2.37
N ALA A 159 -17.86 -9.17 2.21
CA ALA A 159 -16.84 -8.72 1.27
C ALA A 159 -15.41 -9.01 1.77
N SER A 160 -15.18 -8.85 3.07
CA SER A 160 -13.92 -9.21 3.71
C SER A 160 -14.10 -9.45 5.21
N VAL A 161 -13.12 -10.14 5.82
CA VAL A 161 -13.08 -10.42 7.25
C VAL A 161 -11.64 -10.32 7.75
N PHE A 162 -11.47 -9.72 8.94
CA PHE A 162 -10.19 -9.62 9.64
C PHE A 162 -10.33 -10.06 11.07
N LEU A 163 -9.23 -10.59 11.61
CA LEU A 163 -9.08 -10.86 13.02
C LEU A 163 -8.15 -9.82 13.63
N ALA A 164 -8.65 -8.96 14.48
CA ALA A 164 -7.87 -7.98 15.22
C ALA A 164 -7.66 -8.42 16.67
N PRO A 165 -6.56 -7.99 17.31
CA PRO A 165 -6.41 -8.15 18.75
C PRO A 165 -7.54 -7.40 19.46
N ALA A 166 -8.20 -8.06 20.42
CA ALA A 166 -9.11 -7.37 21.34
C ALA A 166 -8.32 -6.73 22.49
N GLY A 167 -8.97 -5.82 23.23
CA GLY A 167 -8.38 -5.22 24.44
C GLY A 167 -8.09 -6.23 25.57
N ARG A 168 -8.59 -7.47 25.45
CA ARG A 168 -8.39 -8.58 26.38
C ARG A 168 -7.68 -9.72 25.67
N ALA A 169 -6.65 -10.30 26.29
CA ALA A 169 -5.85 -11.39 25.69
C ALA A 169 -6.67 -12.65 25.37
N THR A 170 -7.76 -12.89 26.10
CA THR A 170 -8.67 -14.04 25.95
C THR A 170 -9.76 -13.82 24.89
N TYR A 171 -9.79 -12.65 24.26
CA TYR A 171 -10.77 -12.29 23.23
C TYR A 171 -10.09 -11.91 21.92
N ARG A 172 -10.85 -11.95 20.85
CA ARG A 172 -10.52 -11.44 19.51
C ARG A 172 -11.65 -10.58 19.01
N THR A 173 -11.33 -9.59 18.19
CA THR A 173 -12.32 -8.84 17.45
C THR A 173 -12.36 -9.37 16.03
N ILE A 174 -13.51 -9.85 15.57
CA ILE A 174 -13.74 -10.18 14.17
C ILE A 174 -14.36 -8.95 13.52
N VAL A 175 -13.68 -8.41 12.52
CA VAL A 175 -14.13 -7.24 11.77
C VAL A 175 -14.64 -7.73 10.42
N PHE A 176 -15.93 -7.53 10.16
CA PHE A 176 -16.58 -7.87 8.89
C PHE A 176 -16.85 -6.64 8.06
N ARG A 177 -16.52 -6.72 6.79
CA ARG A 177 -17.05 -5.84 5.76
C ARG A 177 -18.23 -6.53 5.10
N LEU A 178 -19.42 -5.95 5.19
CA LEU A 178 -20.67 -6.51 4.69
C LEU A 178 -21.14 -5.76 3.44
N GLU A 179 -21.70 -6.48 2.46
CA GLU A 179 -22.29 -5.90 1.25
C GLU A 179 -23.74 -5.42 1.52
N THR A 180 -23.89 -4.62 2.57
CA THR A 180 -25.16 -3.95 2.91
C THR A 180 -24.87 -2.56 3.45
N THR A 181 -25.74 -1.62 3.17
CA THR A 181 -25.69 -0.27 3.73
C THR A 181 -26.43 -0.13 5.06
N ASP A 182 -27.23 -1.15 5.43
CA ASP A 182 -27.89 -1.23 6.73
C ASP A 182 -27.50 -2.51 7.47
N PRO A 183 -26.58 -2.43 8.42
CA PRO A 183 -26.13 -3.58 9.22
C PRO A 183 -26.98 -3.82 10.47
N SER A 184 -27.99 -2.99 10.76
CA SER A 184 -28.71 -2.97 12.05
C SER A 184 -29.37 -4.31 12.37
N GLY A 185 -29.97 -4.95 11.39
CA GLY A 185 -30.58 -6.26 11.57
C GLY A 185 -29.60 -7.38 11.89
N ILE A 186 -28.37 -7.32 11.35
CA ILE A 186 -27.29 -8.27 11.63
C ILE A 186 -26.74 -8.00 13.03
N ALA A 187 -26.47 -6.73 13.34
CA ALA A 187 -25.98 -6.32 14.66
C ALA A 187 -26.95 -6.74 15.77
N GLY A 188 -28.25 -6.56 15.55
CA GLY A 188 -29.30 -7.01 16.47
C GLY A 188 -29.32 -8.54 16.66
N SER A 189 -29.12 -9.32 15.60
CA SER A 189 -29.07 -10.80 15.69
C SER A 189 -27.85 -11.28 16.44
N LEU A 190 -26.69 -10.68 16.18
CA LEU A 190 -25.43 -10.99 16.88
C LEU A 190 -25.52 -10.64 18.35
N ALA A 191 -26.11 -9.48 18.70
CA ALA A 191 -26.34 -9.09 20.09
C ALA A 191 -27.32 -10.04 20.79
N ALA A 192 -28.39 -10.48 20.11
CA ALA A 192 -29.31 -11.49 20.65
C ALA A 192 -28.65 -12.86 20.86
N ALA A 193 -27.65 -13.21 20.07
CA ALA A 193 -26.82 -14.40 20.26
C ALA A 193 -25.77 -14.25 21.38
N GLY A 194 -25.68 -13.10 22.03
CA GLY A 194 -24.81 -12.85 23.17
C GLY A 194 -23.45 -12.23 22.84
N TYR A 195 -23.23 -11.83 21.59
CA TYR A 195 -21.98 -11.19 21.19
C TYR A 195 -22.01 -9.67 21.46
N ALA A 196 -20.85 -9.14 21.87
CA ALA A 196 -20.66 -7.68 21.91
C ALA A 196 -20.37 -7.20 20.47
N VAL A 197 -21.22 -6.31 19.97
CA VAL A 197 -21.15 -5.79 18.59
C VAL A 197 -21.00 -4.29 18.60
N THR A 198 -20.02 -3.80 17.83
CA THR A 198 -19.89 -2.40 17.47
C THR A 198 -20.11 -2.28 15.96
N SER A 199 -21.16 -1.57 15.55
CA SER A 199 -21.38 -1.25 14.14
C SER A 199 -20.87 0.15 13.85
N THR A 200 -20.16 0.29 12.74
CA THR A 200 -19.81 1.61 12.22
C THR A 200 -20.86 2.06 11.21
N GLU A 201 -21.00 3.37 11.04
CA GLU A 201 -21.91 3.95 10.05
C GLU A 201 -21.65 3.39 8.64
N PRO A 202 -22.70 3.28 7.80
CA PRO A 202 -22.55 2.84 6.43
C PRO A 202 -21.57 3.75 5.69
N THR A 203 -20.53 3.18 5.13
CA THR A 203 -19.67 3.90 4.21
C THR A 203 -20.38 3.99 2.87
N GLY A 204 -20.84 5.19 2.53
CA GLY A 204 -21.31 5.51 1.18
C GLY A 204 -20.21 5.23 0.14
N PRO A 205 -20.53 5.22 -1.15
CA PRO A 205 -19.55 5.07 -2.21
C PRO A 205 -18.47 6.13 -2.00
N VAL A 206 -17.22 5.70 -1.90
CA VAL A 206 -16.08 6.62 -2.00
C VAL A 206 -16.18 7.21 -3.41
N GLU A 207 -16.63 8.46 -3.52
CA GLU A 207 -16.63 9.16 -4.80
C GLU A 207 -15.20 9.10 -5.34
N ARG A 208 -15.04 8.41 -6.48
CA ARG A 208 -13.80 8.44 -7.23
C ARG A 208 -13.63 9.85 -7.78
N ASN A 209 -13.06 10.74 -7.01
CA ASN A 209 -12.44 11.94 -7.55
C ASN A 209 -11.19 11.55 -8.34
N LEU A 210 -11.37 10.76 -9.40
CA LEU A 210 -10.37 10.44 -10.43
C LEU A 210 -10.35 11.50 -11.54
N GLU A 211 -10.90 12.66 -11.26
CA GLU A 211 -10.68 13.82 -12.10
C GLU A 211 -9.75 14.78 -11.38
N ARG A 212 -8.54 14.80 -11.85
CA ARG A 212 -7.47 15.83 -11.76
C ARG A 212 -6.15 15.22 -11.24
N ARG A 213 -5.15 15.07 -12.02
CA ARG A 213 -4.40 15.87 -13.02
C ARG A 213 -3.22 15.01 -13.50
#